data_7d394a83023b10aa6a51c4c899dbede1
#
_entry.id   7d394a83023b10aa6a51c4c899dbede1
#
_cell.length_a   1.000
_cell.length_b   1.000
_cell.length_c   1.000
_cell.angle_alpha   90.00
_cell.angle_beta   90.00
_cell.angle_gamma   90.00
#
_symmetry.space_group_name_H-M   'P 1'
#
loop_
_entity.id
_entity.type
_entity.pdbx_description
1 polymer ?
#
loop_
_entity_poly.entity_id
_entity_poly.type
_entity_poly.pdbx_seq_one_letter_code
_entity_poly.pdbx_strand_id
1 'polypeptide(L)'
;MEIWLDASTSKASSLAEGATRIWGGSAPDVAEVTIDDYRGQDEARSLIGMVPWVLVRGSDWTMIPLENLVAAASGSGTKLAAAISREIDLNGAAFALQHGVDAVLLPPERSSESLWAAARDLATPTSSGETEPPSIELSTATVTSVESGGVGERVCVDLIERLSSGEGMAIGSSSGSLCLVHGDTLPSEFVPSRPFRVNAGAVHAYALMADSSTKYLSELQSGDEVAVVSR
;
A
#
# COMPACT_ATOMS: atom_id res chain seq x y z
N MET A 1 0.66 -14.41 -1.56
CA MET A 1 -0.63 -13.82 -1.10
C MET A 1 -1.76 -14.74 -1.54
N GLU A 2 -2.70 -15.09 -0.63
CA GLU A 2 -3.89 -15.89 -0.96
C GLU A 2 -5.01 -14.99 -1.52
N ILE A 3 -5.88 -15.57 -2.37
CA ILE A 3 -7.07 -14.86 -2.88
C ILE A 3 -8.31 -15.54 -2.33
N TRP A 4 -9.14 -14.80 -1.60
CA TRP A 4 -10.39 -15.29 -1.04
C TRP A 4 -11.58 -14.71 -1.81
N LEU A 5 -12.62 -15.52 -2.00
CA LEU A 5 -13.89 -15.10 -2.58
C LEU A 5 -14.88 -14.74 -1.47
N ASP A 6 -15.44 -13.54 -1.49
CA ASP A 6 -16.53 -13.13 -0.60
C ASP A 6 -17.87 -13.71 -1.07
N ALA A 7 -18.36 -14.71 -0.37
CA ALA A 7 -19.67 -15.30 -0.58
C ALA A 7 -20.64 -15.01 0.60
N SER A 8 -20.30 -14.05 1.48
CA SER A 8 -21.10 -13.73 2.68
C SER A 8 -22.49 -13.16 2.32
N THR A 9 -22.59 -12.44 1.20
CA THR A 9 -23.81 -11.75 0.77
C THR A 9 -24.48 -12.35 -0.47
N SER A 10 -23.78 -13.19 -1.24
CA SER A 10 -24.28 -13.79 -2.47
C SER A 10 -23.77 -15.21 -2.69
N LYS A 11 -24.52 -16.03 -3.44
CA LYS A 11 -24.06 -17.37 -3.81
C LYS A 11 -22.81 -17.28 -4.69
N ALA A 12 -21.84 -18.16 -4.41
CA ALA A 12 -20.59 -18.26 -5.16
C ALA A 12 -20.85 -18.21 -6.68
N SER A 13 -20.17 -17.29 -7.34
CA SER A 13 -20.23 -17.11 -8.79
C SER A 13 -19.18 -17.95 -9.51
N SER A 14 -19.16 -17.89 -10.85
CA SER A 14 -18.12 -18.51 -11.69
C SER A 14 -16.68 -18.02 -11.39
N LEU A 15 -16.49 -16.97 -10.61
CA LEU A 15 -15.20 -16.44 -10.17
C LEU A 15 -14.56 -17.25 -9.02
N ALA A 16 -15.26 -18.26 -8.48
CA ALA A 16 -14.67 -19.19 -7.51
C ALA A 16 -13.45 -19.96 -8.08
N GLU A 17 -13.31 -20.00 -9.38
CA GLU A 17 -12.16 -20.58 -10.07
C GLU A 17 -10.93 -19.64 -9.90
N GLY A 18 -9.98 -20.07 -9.08
CA GLY A 18 -8.78 -19.30 -8.70
C GLY A 18 -8.80 -18.72 -7.29
N ALA A 19 -9.90 -18.83 -6.54
CA ALA A 19 -9.91 -18.52 -5.12
C ALA A 19 -9.26 -19.66 -4.32
N THR A 20 -8.37 -19.30 -3.38
CA THR A 20 -7.77 -20.25 -2.43
C THR A 20 -8.74 -20.59 -1.29
N ARG A 21 -9.69 -19.68 -1.01
CA ARG A 21 -10.70 -19.82 0.04
C ARG A 21 -12.00 -19.13 -0.34
N ILE A 22 -13.14 -19.71 0.09
CA ILE A 22 -14.45 -19.07 -0.01
C ILE A 22 -14.85 -18.61 1.39
N TRP A 23 -15.10 -17.31 1.53
CA TRP A 23 -15.55 -16.71 2.78
C TRP A 23 -17.07 -16.64 2.83
N GLY A 24 -17.68 -17.38 3.77
CA GLY A 24 -19.13 -17.45 3.95
C GLY A 24 -19.68 -16.56 5.07
N GLY A 25 -18.89 -15.60 5.58
CA GLY A 25 -19.27 -14.69 6.66
C GLY A 25 -18.84 -15.16 8.05
N SER A 26 -18.42 -16.41 8.24
CA SER A 26 -17.82 -16.88 9.50
C SER A 26 -16.98 -18.13 9.27
N ALA A 27 -15.92 -18.28 10.07
CA ALA A 27 -15.11 -19.49 10.14
C ALA A 27 -14.40 -19.56 11.51
N PRO A 28 -14.15 -20.77 12.05
CA PRO A 28 -13.60 -20.92 13.39
C PRO A 28 -12.16 -20.42 13.54
N ASP A 29 -11.45 -20.25 12.43
CA ASP A 29 -10.05 -19.82 12.36
C ASP A 29 -9.89 -18.35 11.91
N VAL A 30 -10.99 -17.63 11.68
CA VAL A 30 -10.97 -16.23 11.18
C VAL A 30 -11.80 -15.34 12.09
N ALA A 31 -11.19 -14.31 12.62
CA ALA A 31 -11.90 -13.20 13.24
C ALA A 31 -12.05 -12.06 12.23
N GLU A 32 -13.29 -11.65 11.96
CA GLU A 32 -13.59 -10.51 11.07
C GLU A 32 -13.78 -9.25 11.91
N VAL A 33 -13.11 -8.17 11.52
CA VAL A 33 -13.16 -6.87 12.18
C VAL A 33 -13.41 -5.78 11.14
N THR A 34 -14.34 -4.88 11.44
CA THR A 34 -14.58 -3.68 10.64
C THR A 34 -13.81 -2.50 11.24
N ILE A 35 -12.98 -1.84 10.43
CA ILE A 35 -12.19 -0.68 10.84
C ILE A 35 -12.81 0.57 10.22
N ASP A 36 -13.65 1.25 11.01
CA ASP A 36 -14.25 2.54 10.67
C ASP A 36 -13.64 3.67 11.52
N ASP A 37 -12.99 3.30 12.62
CA ASP A 37 -12.33 4.22 13.55
C ASP A 37 -11.14 3.52 14.27
N TYR A 38 -10.51 4.26 15.21
CA TYR A 38 -9.38 3.74 16.01
C TYR A 38 -9.76 2.52 16.89
N ARG A 39 -11.04 2.37 17.26
CA ARG A 39 -11.49 1.24 18.10
C ARG A 39 -11.47 -0.06 17.30
N GLY A 40 -11.89 -0.01 16.03
CA GLY A 40 -11.77 -1.16 15.13
C GLY A 40 -10.32 -1.58 14.94
N GLN A 41 -9.39 -0.62 14.85
CA GLN A 41 -7.96 -0.93 14.78
C GLN A 41 -7.45 -1.56 16.08
N ASP A 42 -7.84 -1.06 17.23
CA ASP A 42 -7.46 -1.62 18.53
C ASP A 42 -8.02 -3.03 18.73
N GLU A 43 -9.28 -3.26 18.29
CA GLU A 43 -9.89 -4.58 18.29
C GLU A 43 -9.08 -5.55 17.42
N ALA A 44 -8.80 -5.18 16.16
CA ALA A 44 -8.02 -6.02 15.27
C ALA A 44 -6.62 -6.34 15.85
N ARG A 45 -5.95 -5.36 16.45
CA ARG A 45 -4.66 -5.56 17.13
C ARG A 45 -4.75 -6.53 18.32
N SER A 46 -5.83 -6.48 19.07
CA SER A 46 -6.02 -7.36 20.24
C SER A 46 -6.17 -8.84 19.86
N LEU A 47 -6.59 -9.11 18.62
CA LEU A 47 -6.77 -10.48 18.10
C LEU A 47 -5.47 -11.07 17.53
N ILE A 48 -4.48 -10.24 17.24
CA ILE A 48 -3.17 -10.69 16.74
C ILE A 48 -2.47 -11.52 17.81
N GLY A 49 -2.02 -12.71 17.44
CA GLY A 49 -1.46 -13.72 18.35
C GLY A 49 -2.51 -14.61 19.04
N MET A 50 -3.82 -14.32 18.89
CA MET A 50 -4.90 -15.08 19.51
C MET A 50 -5.67 -15.96 18.52
N VAL A 51 -5.72 -15.55 17.24
CA VAL A 51 -6.43 -16.26 16.18
C VAL A 51 -5.51 -16.53 14.99
N PRO A 52 -5.76 -17.59 14.19
CA PRO A 52 -4.97 -17.87 13.01
C PRO A 52 -5.07 -16.77 11.93
N TRP A 53 -6.26 -16.19 11.76
CA TRP A 53 -6.52 -15.15 10.78
C TRP A 53 -7.32 -13.98 11.35
N VAL A 54 -6.93 -12.77 11.01
CA VAL A 54 -7.75 -11.56 11.18
C VAL A 54 -8.13 -11.06 9.80
N LEU A 55 -9.43 -11.02 9.50
CA LEU A 55 -9.99 -10.43 8.29
C LEU A 55 -10.43 -9.00 8.58
N VAL A 56 -9.89 -8.05 7.86
CA VAL A 56 -10.18 -6.62 8.03
C VAL A 56 -11.07 -6.11 6.91
N ARG A 57 -12.15 -5.43 7.30
CA ARG A 57 -12.99 -4.63 6.39
C ARG A 57 -12.89 -3.16 6.78
N GLY A 58 -12.86 -2.26 5.80
CA GLY A 58 -12.95 -0.81 6.01
C GLY A 58 -14.09 -0.22 5.18
N SER A 59 -14.80 0.74 5.71
CA SER A 59 -15.78 1.55 4.98
C SER A 59 -15.09 2.63 4.15
N ASP A 60 -14.01 3.18 4.69
CA ASP A 60 -13.11 4.09 4.02
C ASP A 60 -11.69 3.50 4.11
N TRP A 61 -11.13 3.17 2.95
CA TRP A 61 -9.86 2.49 2.88
C TRP A 61 -8.71 3.47 3.13
N THR A 62 -8.22 3.48 4.35
CA THR A 62 -6.97 4.15 4.72
C THR A 62 -5.88 3.12 4.97
N MET A 63 -4.72 3.30 4.37
CA MET A 63 -3.62 2.32 4.44
C MET A 63 -2.96 2.23 5.81
N ILE A 64 -2.93 3.33 6.55
CA ILE A 64 -2.27 3.42 7.85
C ILE A 64 -2.72 2.34 8.86
N PRO A 65 -4.03 2.08 9.05
CA PRO A 65 -4.47 0.98 9.92
C PRO A 65 -3.95 -0.38 9.48
N LEU A 66 -3.91 -0.66 8.18
CA LEU A 66 -3.46 -1.95 7.67
C LEU A 66 -1.98 -2.19 7.94
N GLU A 67 -1.14 -1.19 7.73
CA GLU A 67 0.30 -1.30 7.98
C GLU A 67 0.61 -1.50 9.47
N ASN A 68 -0.11 -0.79 10.35
CA ASN A 68 0.02 -1.02 11.78
C ASN A 68 -0.32 -2.47 12.18
N LEU A 69 -1.30 -3.07 11.48
CA LEU A 69 -1.69 -4.47 11.71
C LEU A 69 -0.66 -5.44 11.14
N VAL A 70 -0.13 -5.18 9.93
CA VAL A 70 0.94 -5.97 9.31
C VAL A 70 2.18 -5.97 10.21
N ALA A 71 2.58 -4.79 10.72
CA ALA A 71 3.68 -4.67 11.65
C ALA A 71 3.45 -5.47 12.94
N ALA A 72 2.25 -5.37 13.52
CA ALA A 72 1.89 -6.09 14.74
C ALA A 72 1.79 -7.62 14.52
N ALA A 73 1.33 -8.06 13.35
CA ALA A 73 1.19 -9.47 13.00
C ALA A 73 2.55 -10.15 12.74
N SER A 74 3.57 -9.37 12.41
CA SER A 74 4.91 -9.90 12.12
C SER A 74 5.44 -10.73 13.30
N GLY A 75 5.75 -12.00 13.03
CA GLY A 75 6.23 -12.94 14.05
C GLY A 75 5.19 -13.44 15.06
N SER A 76 3.92 -13.01 14.99
CA SER A 76 2.87 -13.43 15.93
C SER A 76 2.24 -14.80 15.61
N GLY A 77 2.41 -15.26 14.36
CA GLY A 77 1.72 -16.45 13.85
C GLY A 77 0.31 -16.20 13.34
N THR A 78 -0.25 -15.00 13.53
CA THR A 78 -1.53 -14.57 12.94
C THR A 78 -1.31 -14.05 11.55
N LYS A 79 -2.12 -14.48 10.60
CA LYS A 79 -2.17 -13.99 9.22
C LYS A 79 -3.25 -12.93 9.06
N LEU A 80 -3.01 -11.98 8.16
CA LEU A 80 -3.95 -10.90 7.85
C LEU A 80 -4.60 -11.10 6.50
N ALA A 81 -5.91 -10.93 6.45
CA ALA A 81 -6.68 -10.82 5.22
C ALA A 81 -7.35 -9.44 5.15
N ALA A 82 -7.38 -8.84 3.98
CA ALA A 82 -8.01 -7.53 3.76
C ALA A 82 -9.10 -7.62 2.70
N ALA A 83 -10.29 -7.08 3.00
CA ALA A 83 -11.36 -6.98 2.01
C ALA A 83 -11.11 -5.81 1.07
N ILE A 84 -11.00 -6.10 -0.23
CA ILE A 84 -10.66 -5.16 -1.28
C ILE A 84 -11.81 -5.07 -2.29
N SER A 85 -12.25 -3.87 -2.59
CA SER A 85 -13.32 -3.62 -3.56
C SER A 85 -12.87 -2.84 -4.80
N ARG A 86 -11.71 -2.19 -4.75
CA ARG A 86 -11.15 -1.38 -5.85
C ARG A 86 -9.72 -1.83 -6.15
N GLU A 87 -9.35 -1.80 -7.42
CA GLU A 87 -8.02 -2.19 -7.88
C GLU A 87 -6.89 -1.33 -7.27
N ILE A 88 -7.15 -0.04 -7.07
CA ILE A 88 -6.19 0.88 -6.45
C ILE A 88 -5.83 0.46 -5.01
N ASP A 89 -6.78 -0.11 -4.26
CA ASP A 89 -6.56 -0.53 -2.88
C ASP A 89 -5.79 -1.86 -2.80
N LEU A 90 -5.83 -2.65 -3.87
CA LEU A 90 -5.17 -3.95 -3.96
C LEU A 90 -3.64 -3.83 -3.86
N ASN A 91 -3.06 -2.90 -4.61
CA ASN A 91 -1.61 -2.66 -4.57
C ASN A 91 -1.18 -2.22 -3.17
N GLY A 92 -1.96 -1.32 -2.56
CA GLY A 92 -1.69 -0.90 -1.19
C GLY A 92 -1.70 -2.06 -0.19
N ALA A 93 -2.64 -2.99 -0.30
CA ALA A 93 -2.70 -4.16 0.57
C ALA A 93 -1.55 -5.15 0.29
N ALA A 94 -1.21 -5.34 -0.99
CA ALA A 94 -0.16 -6.27 -1.41
C ALA A 94 1.25 -5.83 -0.99
N PHE A 95 1.47 -4.51 -0.87
CA PHE A 95 2.80 -3.94 -0.58
C PHE A 95 2.88 -3.20 0.76
N ALA A 96 1.88 -3.34 1.64
CA ALA A 96 1.94 -2.75 2.97
C ALA A 96 3.17 -3.25 3.74
N LEU A 97 4.07 -2.35 4.15
CA LEU A 97 5.33 -2.64 4.87
C LEU A 97 6.18 -3.76 4.23
N GLN A 98 6.37 -3.75 2.92
CA GLN A 98 7.16 -4.72 2.15
C GLN A 98 6.59 -6.15 2.11
N HIS A 99 5.83 -6.57 3.10
CA HIS A 99 5.32 -7.95 3.21
C HIS A 99 3.88 -8.07 2.75
N GLY A 100 3.13 -6.95 2.76
CA GLY A 100 1.71 -6.95 2.45
C GLY A 100 0.87 -7.77 3.41
N VAL A 101 -0.38 -7.96 3.03
CA VAL A 101 -1.28 -8.90 3.70
C VAL A 101 -1.10 -10.32 3.18
N ASP A 102 -1.43 -11.31 3.99
CA ASP A 102 -1.34 -12.73 3.60
C ASP A 102 -2.44 -13.14 2.63
N ALA A 103 -3.59 -12.46 2.68
CA ALA A 103 -4.72 -12.72 1.79
C ALA A 103 -5.50 -11.45 1.46
N VAL A 104 -6.14 -11.44 0.28
CA VAL A 104 -7.14 -10.45 -0.10
C VAL A 104 -8.50 -11.12 -0.30
N LEU A 105 -9.55 -10.51 0.26
CA LEU A 105 -10.93 -10.94 0.09
C LEU A 105 -11.59 -10.09 -0.99
N LEU A 106 -11.97 -10.72 -2.08
CA LEU A 106 -12.53 -10.04 -3.26
C LEU A 106 -14.03 -10.29 -3.41
N PRO A 107 -14.79 -9.31 -3.89
CA PRO A 107 -16.23 -9.45 -4.14
C PRO A 107 -16.51 -10.42 -5.29
N PRO A 108 -17.70 -11.11 -5.29
CA PRO A 108 -18.06 -12.12 -6.27
C PRO A 108 -18.58 -11.55 -7.60
N GLU A 109 -18.64 -10.26 -7.76
CA GLU A 109 -19.34 -9.60 -8.87
C GLU A 109 -18.54 -9.64 -10.18
N ARG A 110 -19.24 -9.83 -11.30
CA ARG A 110 -18.61 -9.77 -12.64
C ARG A 110 -17.96 -8.42 -12.95
N SER A 111 -18.42 -7.34 -12.33
CA SER A 111 -17.80 -6.01 -12.41
C SER A 111 -16.40 -5.94 -11.81
N SER A 112 -15.97 -6.96 -11.08
CA SER A 112 -14.68 -7.05 -10.42
C SER A 112 -13.67 -7.94 -11.17
N GLU A 113 -13.93 -8.29 -12.43
CA GLU A 113 -13.07 -9.20 -13.19
C GLU A 113 -11.64 -8.65 -13.37
N SER A 114 -11.48 -7.34 -13.58
CA SER A 114 -10.19 -6.67 -13.63
C SER A 114 -9.45 -6.76 -12.29
N LEU A 115 -10.17 -6.56 -11.18
CA LEU A 115 -9.63 -6.70 -9.82
C LEU A 115 -9.13 -8.13 -9.54
N TRP A 116 -9.89 -9.14 -10.00
CA TRP A 116 -9.50 -10.54 -9.90
C TRP A 116 -8.27 -10.87 -10.76
N ALA A 117 -8.18 -10.32 -11.96
CA ALA A 117 -7.01 -10.48 -12.82
C ALA A 117 -5.77 -9.88 -12.15
N ALA A 118 -5.85 -8.63 -11.70
CA ALA A 118 -4.76 -7.96 -10.99
C ALA A 118 -4.32 -8.73 -9.72
N ALA A 119 -5.28 -9.27 -8.95
CA ALA A 119 -4.95 -10.05 -7.77
C ALA A 119 -4.23 -11.38 -8.10
N ARG A 120 -4.59 -12.03 -9.20
CA ARG A 120 -3.90 -13.25 -9.67
C ARG A 120 -2.47 -12.94 -10.10
N ASP A 121 -2.26 -11.84 -10.80
CA ASP A 121 -0.93 -11.40 -11.22
C ASP A 121 -0.02 -11.14 -10.01
N LEU A 122 -0.54 -10.48 -8.98
CA LEU A 122 0.18 -10.24 -7.72
C LEU A 122 0.37 -11.50 -6.86
N ALA A 123 -0.54 -12.48 -6.94
CA ALA A 123 -0.46 -13.72 -6.17
C ALA A 123 0.47 -14.75 -6.79
N THR A 124 0.76 -14.65 -8.09
CA THR A 124 1.69 -15.55 -8.78
C THR A 124 3.11 -15.23 -8.33
N PRO A 125 3.86 -16.17 -7.72
CA PRO A 125 5.26 -15.92 -7.39
C PRO A 125 6.00 -15.69 -8.69
N THR A 126 6.43 -14.47 -8.92
CA THR A 126 7.34 -14.17 -10.03
C THR A 126 8.62 -14.93 -9.74
N SER A 127 8.87 -16.00 -10.50
CA SER A 127 10.15 -16.70 -10.47
C SER A 127 11.24 -15.65 -10.71
N SER A 128 12.23 -15.62 -9.83
CA SER A 128 13.38 -14.74 -9.84
C SER A 128 14.12 -14.79 -11.20
N GLY A 129 13.57 -14.09 -12.17
CA GLY A 129 14.21 -13.63 -13.35
C GLY A 129 14.27 -12.12 -13.24
N GLU A 130 15.36 -11.52 -13.61
CA GLU A 130 15.54 -10.08 -13.71
C GLU A 130 14.31 -9.47 -14.43
N THR A 131 13.29 -9.12 -13.66
CA THR A 131 12.13 -8.39 -14.15
C THR A 131 12.58 -6.94 -14.24
N GLU A 132 12.56 -6.38 -15.43
CA GLU A 132 12.59 -4.92 -15.56
C GLU A 132 11.59 -4.34 -14.56
N PRO A 133 12.00 -3.30 -13.81
CA PRO A 133 11.10 -2.68 -12.84
C PRO A 133 9.80 -2.31 -13.57
N PRO A 134 8.62 -2.50 -12.95
CA PRO A 134 7.35 -2.19 -13.58
C PRO A 134 7.40 -0.74 -14.10
N SER A 135 7.05 -0.55 -15.37
CA SER A 135 7.04 0.78 -15.97
C SER A 135 5.99 1.60 -15.24
N ILE A 136 6.44 2.62 -14.51
CA ILE A 136 5.56 3.53 -13.79
C ILE A 136 5.06 4.57 -14.79
N GLU A 137 3.76 4.56 -15.08
CA GLU A 137 3.14 5.59 -15.91
C GLU A 137 2.73 6.79 -15.05
N LEU A 138 3.20 7.98 -15.43
CA LEU A 138 2.80 9.23 -14.81
C LEU A 138 1.56 9.79 -15.51
N SER A 139 0.51 10.05 -14.75
CA SER A 139 -0.68 10.74 -15.21
C SER A 139 -0.77 12.15 -14.64
N THR A 140 -1.46 13.04 -15.34
CA THR A 140 -1.70 14.40 -14.87
C THR A 140 -2.96 14.43 -14.02
N ALA A 141 -2.86 14.95 -12.80
CA ALA A 141 -3.99 15.20 -11.92
C ALA A 141 -4.24 16.71 -11.76
N THR A 142 -5.51 17.09 -11.53
CA THR A 142 -5.90 18.47 -11.23
C THR A 142 -6.21 18.59 -9.74
N VAL A 143 -5.59 19.55 -9.07
CA VAL A 143 -5.89 19.86 -7.67
C VAL A 143 -7.30 20.47 -7.58
N THR A 144 -8.19 19.82 -6.82
CA THR A 144 -9.60 20.26 -6.65
C THR A 144 -9.82 21.09 -5.40
N SER A 145 -9.05 20.84 -4.34
CA SER A 145 -9.11 21.62 -3.10
C SER A 145 -7.75 21.61 -2.39
N VAL A 146 -7.49 22.63 -1.62
CA VAL A 146 -6.32 22.74 -0.73
C VAL A 146 -6.83 23.24 0.62
N GLU A 147 -6.55 22.47 1.67
CA GLU A 147 -6.94 22.81 3.04
C GLU A 147 -5.70 22.87 3.92
N SER A 148 -5.69 23.77 4.90
CA SER A 148 -4.60 23.85 5.86
C SER A 148 -4.74 22.75 6.91
N GLY A 149 -3.77 21.86 6.98
CA GLY A 149 -3.72 20.75 7.96
C GLY A 149 -3.00 21.09 9.26
N GLY A 150 -2.56 22.36 9.44
CA GLY A 150 -1.76 22.78 10.58
C GLY A 150 -0.26 22.66 10.36
N VAL A 151 0.51 22.60 11.44
CA VAL A 151 1.98 22.49 11.43
C VAL A 151 2.38 21.08 11.80
N GLY A 152 3.32 20.49 11.05
CA GLY A 152 3.84 19.16 11.27
C GLY A 152 5.31 19.05 10.89
N GLU A 153 5.92 17.93 11.25
CA GLU A 153 7.29 17.60 10.88
C GLU A 153 7.37 17.16 9.41
N ARG A 154 8.49 17.50 8.78
CA ARG A 154 8.76 17.26 7.38
C ARG A 154 10.08 16.53 7.21
N VAL A 155 10.10 15.52 6.33
CA VAL A 155 11.30 14.79 5.96
C VAL A 155 11.89 15.35 4.66
N CYS A 156 13.19 15.60 4.68
CA CYS A 156 13.99 15.76 3.47
C CYS A 156 14.86 14.51 3.31
N VAL A 157 14.83 13.92 2.12
CA VAL A 157 15.66 12.75 1.80
C VAL A 157 16.86 13.23 0.98
N ASP A 158 18.06 12.91 1.47
CA ASP A 158 19.30 13.15 0.75
C ASP A 158 19.77 11.85 0.10
N LEU A 159 19.91 11.86 -1.20
CA LEU A 159 20.32 10.74 -2.02
C LEU A 159 21.84 10.80 -2.25
N ILE A 160 22.48 9.65 -2.45
CA ILE A 160 23.87 9.58 -2.93
C ILE A 160 23.97 9.87 -4.43
N GLU A 161 22.86 9.80 -5.16
CA GLU A 161 22.73 10.06 -6.58
C GLU A 161 22.37 11.54 -6.83
N ARG A 162 22.79 12.08 -7.97
CA ARG A 162 22.40 13.42 -8.41
C ARG A 162 21.20 13.31 -9.33
N LEU A 163 20.12 13.94 -8.95
CA LEU A 163 18.91 14.03 -9.75
C LEU A 163 19.06 15.04 -10.87
N SER A 164 18.54 14.71 -12.03
CA SER A 164 18.37 15.62 -13.17
C SER A 164 17.07 16.42 -13.05
N SER A 165 16.91 17.44 -13.88
CA SER A 165 15.65 18.18 -13.93
C SER A 165 14.52 17.27 -14.42
N GLY A 166 13.43 17.19 -13.65
CA GLY A 166 12.30 16.30 -13.91
C GLY A 166 12.33 15.01 -13.10
N GLU A 167 13.43 14.72 -12.43
CA GLU A 167 13.56 13.55 -11.56
C GLU A 167 13.21 13.86 -10.10
N GLY A 168 12.77 12.83 -9.38
CA GLY A 168 12.42 12.91 -7.98
C GLY A 168 11.98 11.57 -7.41
N MET A 169 11.28 11.61 -6.29
CA MET A 169 10.73 10.43 -5.63
C MET A 169 9.20 10.39 -5.77
N ALA A 170 8.65 9.20 -5.84
CA ALA A 170 7.20 9.01 -5.77
C ALA A 170 6.78 8.95 -4.28
N ILE A 171 6.01 9.96 -3.85
CA ILE A 171 5.61 10.17 -2.46
C ILE A 171 4.09 10.36 -2.38
N GLY A 172 3.45 9.83 -1.35
CA GLY A 172 2.00 10.03 -1.17
C GLY A 172 1.52 9.76 0.24
N SER A 173 0.29 10.18 0.53
CA SER A 173 -0.41 9.85 1.78
C SER A 173 -1.02 8.45 1.77
N SER A 174 -0.94 7.75 0.64
CA SER A 174 -1.38 6.38 0.43
C SER A 174 -0.37 5.66 -0.44
N SER A 175 -0.06 4.40 -0.13
CA SER A 175 0.84 3.57 -0.95
C SER A 175 0.28 3.27 -2.35
N GLY A 176 -1.04 3.32 -2.52
CA GLY A 176 -1.71 3.11 -3.80
C GLY A 176 -1.84 4.37 -4.68
N SER A 177 -1.43 5.54 -4.20
CA SER A 177 -1.54 6.80 -4.95
C SER A 177 -0.41 7.74 -4.56
N LEU A 178 0.60 7.82 -5.42
CA LEU A 178 1.81 8.58 -5.20
C LEU A 178 1.90 9.74 -6.19
N CYS A 179 2.53 10.82 -5.77
CA CYS A 179 2.85 11.98 -6.61
C CYS A 179 4.35 12.04 -6.83
N LEU A 180 4.79 12.43 -8.02
CA LEU A 180 6.19 12.77 -8.24
C LEU A 180 6.53 14.06 -7.47
N VAL A 181 7.36 13.93 -6.45
CA VAL A 181 7.97 15.04 -5.72
C VAL A 181 9.33 15.30 -6.33
N HIS A 182 9.45 16.42 -7.03
CA HIS A 182 10.64 16.81 -7.77
C HIS A 182 11.83 17.03 -6.84
N GLY A 183 13.01 16.63 -7.27
CA GLY A 183 14.26 16.93 -6.56
C GLY A 183 14.54 18.43 -6.53
N ASP A 184 15.34 18.87 -5.57
CA ASP A 184 15.73 20.29 -5.40
C ASP A 184 16.80 20.69 -6.45
N THR A 185 16.46 20.47 -7.72
CA THR A 185 17.35 20.66 -8.86
C THR A 185 17.26 22.07 -9.49
N LEU A 186 16.13 22.78 -9.22
CA LEU A 186 15.89 24.10 -9.78
C LEU A 186 16.39 25.18 -8.82
N PRO A 187 17.20 26.15 -9.30
CA PRO A 187 17.58 27.28 -8.46
C PRO A 187 16.37 28.17 -8.18
N SER A 188 16.24 28.63 -6.96
CA SER A 188 15.28 29.66 -6.57
C SER A 188 16.01 30.89 -6.05
N GLU A 189 15.30 32.03 -5.98
CA GLU A 189 15.86 33.28 -5.52
C GLU A 189 16.50 33.22 -4.13
N PHE A 190 15.97 32.33 -3.28
CA PHE A 190 16.35 32.26 -1.86
C PHE A 190 17.04 30.95 -1.47
N VAL A 191 17.04 29.94 -2.32
CA VAL A 191 17.59 28.63 -1.99
C VAL A 191 18.44 28.11 -3.14
N PRO A 192 19.73 27.81 -2.91
CA PRO A 192 20.58 27.18 -3.91
C PRO A 192 20.06 25.78 -4.23
N SER A 193 20.21 25.34 -5.48
CA SER A 193 19.82 24.00 -5.87
C SER A 193 20.64 22.93 -5.14
N ARG A 194 19.99 21.84 -4.74
CA ARG A 194 20.57 20.67 -4.09
C ARG A 194 20.13 19.43 -4.85
N PRO A 195 20.76 19.11 -5.97
CA PRO A 195 20.29 18.07 -6.88
C PRO A 195 20.34 16.64 -6.29
N PHE A 196 20.74 16.49 -5.06
CA PHE A 196 20.74 15.25 -4.29
C PHE A 196 19.59 15.18 -3.27
N ARG A 197 18.82 16.26 -3.11
CA ARG A 197 17.78 16.37 -2.07
C ARG A 197 16.38 16.36 -2.66
N VAL A 198 15.50 15.59 -2.02
CA VAL A 198 14.05 15.64 -2.22
C VAL A 198 13.39 16.13 -0.94
N ASN A 199 12.63 17.21 -1.04
CA ASN A 199 11.79 17.71 0.04
C ASN A 199 10.50 16.89 0.06
N ALA A 200 10.57 15.68 0.63
CA ALA A 200 9.64 14.61 0.41
C ALA A 200 8.24 14.89 0.99
N GLY A 201 8.15 15.45 2.20
CA GLY A 201 6.85 15.77 2.79
C GLY A 201 6.71 15.36 4.25
N ALA A 202 5.49 15.10 4.68
CA ALA A 202 5.19 14.74 6.06
C ALA A 202 5.79 13.39 6.46
N VAL A 203 6.16 13.23 7.73
CA VAL A 203 6.82 12.02 8.26
C VAL A 203 6.03 10.72 8.00
N HIS A 204 4.71 10.82 7.89
CA HIS A 204 3.81 9.70 7.63
C HIS A 204 3.48 9.50 6.15
N ALA A 205 4.12 10.22 5.24
CA ALA A 205 3.98 9.97 3.82
C ALA A 205 4.80 8.74 3.42
N TYR A 206 4.31 8.02 2.40
CA TYR A 206 4.95 6.86 1.83
C TYR A 206 5.94 7.26 0.74
N ALA A 207 7.07 6.59 0.70
CA ALA A 207 8.01 6.62 -0.41
C ALA A 207 7.98 5.29 -1.16
N LEU A 208 8.02 5.35 -2.48
CA LEU A 208 8.22 4.16 -3.31
C LEU A 208 9.69 3.73 -3.25
N MET A 209 9.90 2.45 -2.96
CA MET A 209 11.22 1.84 -2.92
C MET A 209 11.61 1.27 -4.29
N ALA A 210 12.89 0.98 -4.49
CA ALA A 210 13.40 0.44 -5.76
C ALA A 210 12.83 -0.94 -6.10
N ASP A 211 12.44 -1.72 -5.10
CA ASP A 211 11.81 -3.04 -5.24
C ASP A 211 10.28 -2.98 -5.44
N SER A 212 9.74 -1.78 -5.66
CA SER A 212 8.30 -1.48 -5.79
C SER A 212 7.49 -1.60 -4.48
N SER A 213 8.13 -1.86 -3.35
CA SER A 213 7.49 -1.74 -2.04
C SER A 213 7.35 -0.28 -1.62
N THR A 214 6.69 -0.02 -0.49
CA THR A 214 6.60 1.31 0.11
C THR A 214 7.06 1.30 1.55
N LYS A 215 7.71 2.40 1.98
CA LYS A 215 8.06 2.69 3.37
C LYS A 215 7.52 4.06 3.77
N TYR A 216 7.26 4.26 5.06
CA TYR A 216 7.10 5.61 5.57
C TYR A 216 8.39 6.41 5.44
N LEU A 217 8.26 7.72 5.18
CA LEU A 217 9.44 8.60 5.17
C LEU A 217 10.20 8.56 6.50
N SER A 218 9.50 8.38 7.62
CA SER A 218 10.10 8.24 8.96
C SER A 218 10.88 6.93 9.17
N GLU A 219 10.70 5.94 8.32
CA GLU A 219 11.35 4.62 8.42
C GLU A 219 12.57 4.49 7.52
N LEU A 220 12.79 5.46 6.63
CA LEU A 220 13.94 5.44 5.74
C LEU A 220 15.24 5.52 6.54
N GLN A 221 16.17 4.65 6.19
CA GLN A 221 17.49 4.56 6.82
C GLN A 221 18.59 4.67 5.76
N SER A 222 19.79 4.99 6.22
CA SER A 222 20.97 4.99 5.35
C SER A 222 21.21 3.59 4.78
N GLY A 223 21.30 3.51 3.45
CA GLY A 223 21.43 2.25 2.70
C GLY A 223 20.13 1.75 2.07
N ASP A 224 18.99 2.37 2.39
CA ASP A 224 17.75 2.07 1.68
C ASP A 224 17.80 2.54 0.22
N GLU A 225 17.24 1.74 -0.68
CA GLU A 225 17.15 2.05 -2.10
C GLU A 225 15.73 2.54 -2.43
N VAL A 226 15.60 3.80 -2.80
CA VAL A 226 14.33 4.42 -3.21
C VAL A 226 14.20 4.48 -4.72
N ALA A 227 12.97 4.41 -5.23
CA ALA A 227 12.71 4.58 -6.66
C ALA A 227 12.89 6.05 -7.07
N VAL A 228 13.77 6.32 -8.02
CA VAL A 228 13.86 7.59 -8.71
C VAL A 228 12.96 7.56 -9.93
N VAL A 229 12.02 8.50 -9.99
CA VAL A 229 11.03 8.61 -11.06
C VAL A 229 11.29 9.87 -11.86
N SER A 230 11.25 9.78 -13.17
CA SER A 230 11.39 10.90 -14.09
C SER A 230 10.08 11.17 -14.84
N ARG A 231 9.89 12.43 -15.23
CA ARG A 231 8.74 12.87 -16.04
C ARG A 231 9.04 12.66 -17.53
#